data_53b85e62fce199a7d088f751050e00c5
#
_entry.id   53b85e62fce199a7d088f751050e00c5
#
_cell.length_a   1.000
_cell.length_b   1.000
_cell.length_c   1.000
_cell.angle_alpha   90.00
_cell.angle_beta   90.00
_cell.angle_gamma   90.00
#
_symmetry.space_group_name_H-M   'P 1'
#
loop_
_entity.id
_entity.type
_entity.pdbx_description
1 polymer ?
#
loop_
_entity_poly.entity_id
_entity_poly.type
_entity_poly.pdbx_seq_one_letter_code
_entity_poly.pdbx_strand_id
1 'polypeptide(L)'
;MGYFVKNRRLQSGSTGVILPTGSSATRPDSPVFGLIRYNTDSGFVEYFNGSAYVSLSGASVSYTVDDFTGDGSTTVFTMSIAESNAEQIIVFVGSIYQVATTSYTVNGGYDITFTSAPPSGIPINVIHTA
;
A
#
# COMPACT_ATOMS: atom_id res chain seq x y z
N MET A 1 -37.91 26.67 15.06
CA MET A 1 -36.76 27.21 15.83
C MET A 1 -35.77 26.09 16.03
N GLY A 2 -34.62 26.15 15.36
CA GLY A 2 -33.56 25.17 15.53
C GLY A 2 -32.78 25.46 16.82
N TYR A 3 -32.78 24.51 17.74
CA TYR A 3 -31.92 24.57 18.91
C TYR A 3 -30.48 24.27 18.45
N PHE A 4 -29.63 25.29 18.41
CA PHE A 4 -28.19 25.08 18.29
C PHE A 4 -27.66 24.60 19.65
N VAL A 5 -27.42 23.31 19.80
CA VAL A 5 -26.69 22.76 20.93
C VAL A 5 -25.21 23.09 20.74
N LYS A 6 -24.76 24.21 21.29
CA LYS A 6 -23.33 24.50 21.48
C LYS A 6 -22.76 23.45 22.44
N ASN A 7 -21.69 22.80 22.07
CA ASN A 7 -20.96 21.76 22.83
C ASN A 7 -21.69 20.41 22.94
N ARG A 8 -21.78 19.66 21.82
CA ARG A 8 -21.97 18.21 21.91
C ARG A 8 -20.68 17.57 22.37
N ARG A 9 -20.59 17.22 23.64
CA ARG A 9 -19.63 16.26 24.12
C ARG A 9 -20.00 14.91 23.50
N LEU A 10 -19.09 14.31 22.75
CA LEU A 10 -19.17 12.89 22.42
C LEU A 10 -19.01 12.13 23.75
N GLN A 11 -20.12 11.68 24.32
CA GLN A 11 -20.06 10.77 25.46
C GLN A 11 -19.82 9.37 24.92
N SER A 12 -18.63 8.83 25.17
CA SER A 12 -18.36 7.41 24.97
C SER A 12 -19.02 6.65 26.12
N GLY A 13 -20.10 5.92 25.81
CA GLY A 13 -20.57 4.83 26.66
C GLY A 13 -19.65 3.62 26.55
N SER A 14 -19.86 2.61 27.35
CA SER A 14 -19.12 1.34 27.28
C SER A 14 -19.26 0.58 25.93
N THR A 15 -20.14 1.05 25.04
CA THR A 15 -20.50 0.44 23.74
C THR A 15 -19.93 1.17 22.52
N GLY A 16 -19.27 2.35 22.70
CA GLY A 16 -18.66 3.13 21.62
C GLY A 16 -19.49 4.32 21.16
N VAL A 17 -19.09 4.92 20.05
CA VAL A 17 -19.72 6.08 19.40
C VAL A 17 -20.38 5.66 18.10
N ILE A 18 -21.66 5.99 17.92
CA ILE A 18 -22.36 5.77 16.66
C ILE A 18 -22.08 6.96 15.75
N LEU A 19 -21.46 6.69 14.60
CA LEU A 19 -21.21 7.71 13.58
C LEU A 19 -22.43 7.88 12.68
N PRO A 20 -22.62 9.07 12.07
CA PRO A 20 -23.57 9.23 10.97
C PRO A 20 -23.26 8.25 9.85
N THR A 21 -24.28 7.57 9.33
CA THR A 21 -24.15 6.56 8.27
C THR A 21 -24.84 7.00 6.99
N GLY A 22 -24.36 6.53 5.86
CA GLY A 22 -25.02 6.75 4.57
C GLY A 22 -24.13 6.30 3.41
N SER A 23 -24.71 6.22 2.22
CA SER A 23 -24.03 5.87 0.98
C SER A 23 -23.11 7.00 0.50
N SER A 24 -22.30 6.71 -0.53
CA SER A 24 -21.50 7.73 -1.21
C SER A 24 -22.36 8.82 -1.84
N ALA A 25 -23.56 8.47 -2.32
CA ALA A 25 -24.51 9.42 -2.90
C ALA A 25 -25.16 10.37 -1.86
N THR A 26 -25.15 10.01 -0.58
CA THR A 26 -25.70 10.81 0.50
C THR A 26 -24.63 11.61 1.27
N ARG A 27 -23.45 11.77 0.69
CA ARG A 27 -22.44 12.67 1.23
C ARG A 27 -22.97 14.11 1.21
N PRO A 28 -22.71 14.91 2.27
CA PRO A 28 -23.05 16.33 2.23
C PRO A 28 -22.42 17.06 1.04
N ASP A 29 -23.19 17.91 0.34
CA ASP A 29 -22.70 18.71 -0.80
C ASP A 29 -21.64 19.76 -0.39
N SER A 30 -21.71 20.21 0.86
CA SER A 30 -20.75 21.17 1.42
C SER A 30 -20.18 20.65 2.73
N PRO A 31 -19.30 19.63 2.66
CA PRO A 31 -18.73 19.05 3.87
C PRO A 31 -17.73 20.00 4.52
N VAL A 32 -17.64 19.95 5.85
CA VAL A 32 -16.62 20.68 6.59
C VAL A 32 -15.39 19.82 6.82
N PHE A 33 -14.21 20.45 6.86
CA PHE A 33 -12.96 19.77 7.18
C PHE A 33 -13.07 18.97 8.50
N GLY A 34 -12.64 17.73 8.48
CA GLY A 34 -12.69 16.82 9.62
C GLY A 34 -14.08 16.19 9.88
N LEU A 35 -15.08 16.41 8.99
CA LEU A 35 -16.33 15.65 9.06
C LEU A 35 -16.00 14.15 8.97
N ILE A 36 -16.55 13.35 9.90
CA ILE A 36 -16.36 11.90 9.96
C ILE A 36 -17.72 11.19 9.88
N ARG A 37 -17.79 10.10 9.12
CA ARG A 37 -19.00 9.29 8.93
C ARG A 37 -18.64 7.84 8.54
N TYR A 38 -19.62 6.94 8.63
CA TYR A 38 -19.53 5.59 8.09
C TYR A 38 -20.19 5.54 6.70
N ASN A 39 -19.43 5.08 5.70
CA ASN A 39 -19.93 4.90 4.33
C ASN A 39 -20.41 3.46 4.14
N THR A 40 -21.71 3.30 3.85
CA THR A 40 -22.35 1.99 3.70
C THR A 40 -22.00 1.29 2.40
N ASP A 41 -21.58 2.02 1.34
CA ASP A 41 -21.19 1.42 0.06
C ASP A 41 -19.80 0.81 0.15
N SER A 42 -18.87 1.50 0.81
CA SER A 42 -17.50 1.02 0.97
C SER A 42 -17.30 0.12 2.20
N GLY A 43 -18.19 0.21 3.21
CA GLY A 43 -18.06 -0.51 4.47
C GLY A 43 -17.00 0.07 5.41
N PHE A 44 -16.52 1.29 5.15
CA PHE A 44 -15.47 1.94 5.95
C PHE A 44 -15.94 3.25 6.58
N VAL A 45 -15.28 3.61 7.67
CA VAL A 45 -15.33 4.99 8.17
C VAL A 45 -14.57 5.87 7.18
N GLU A 46 -15.11 7.04 6.88
CA GLU A 46 -14.46 8.04 6.05
C GLU A 46 -14.46 9.41 6.71
N TYR A 47 -13.51 10.24 6.35
CA TYR A 47 -13.46 11.64 6.78
C TYR A 47 -13.23 12.56 5.59
N PHE A 48 -13.66 13.81 5.72
CA PHE A 48 -13.39 14.84 4.72
C PHE A 48 -12.10 15.60 5.07
N ASN A 49 -11.10 15.53 4.16
CA ASN A 49 -9.79 16.15 4.36
C ASN A 49 -9.68 17.59 3.87
N GLY A 50 -10.82 18.23 3.56
CA GLY A 50 -10.88 19.57 2.98
C GLY A 50 -10.99 19.59 1.45
N SER A 51 -10.67 18.49 0.77
CA SER A 51 -10.73 18.34 -0.69
C SER A 51 -11.56 17.12 -1.11
N ALA A 52 -11.43 16.02 -0.39
CA ALA A 52 -12.08 14.75 -0.73
C ALA A 52 -12.44 13.95 0.53
N TYR A 53 -13.35 12.97 0.37
CA TYR A 53 -13.59 11.95 1.37
C TYR A 53 -12.53 10.86 1.29
N VAL A 54 -11.87 10.61 2.40
CA VAL A 54 -10.81 9.60 2.54
C VAL A 54 -11.27 8.51 3.48
N SER A 55 -11.20 7.26 3.05
CA SER A 55 -11.55 6.12 3.88
C SER A 55 -10.46 5.84 4.92
N LEU A 56 -10.89 5.58 6.15
CA LEU A 56 -10.05 5.02 7.21
C LEU A 56 -10.04 3.48 7.06
N SER A 57 -9.58 3.00 5.90
CA SER A 57 -9.30 1.58 5.71
C SER A 57 -7.91 1.27 6.24
N GLY A 58 -7.73 0.12 6.84
CA GLY A 58 -6.38 -0.38 7.09
C GLY A 58 -5.64 -0.49 5.75
N ALA A 59 -4.39 -0.05 5.69
CA ALA A 59 -3.57 -0.31 4.53
C ALA A 59 -3.45 -1.84 4.36
N SER A 60 -4.03 -2.39 3.30
CA SER A 60 -3.70 -3.74 2.89
C SER A 60 -2.34 -3.67 2.19
N VAL A 61 -1.34 -4.29 2.77
CA VAL A 61 -0.06 -4.47 2.07
C VAL A 61 -0.27 -5.64 1.11
N SER A 62 -0.16 -5.36 -0.18
CA SER A 62 -0.09 -6.39 -1.21
C SER A 62 1.36 -6.52 -1.66
N TYR A 63 1.81 -7.76 -1.84
CA TYR A 63 3.13 -8.04 -2.40
C TYR A 63 2.94 -8.61 -3.80
N THR A 64 3.74 -8.13 -4.74
CA THR A 64 3.91 -8.76 -6.05
C THR A 64 5.25 -9.50 -6.04
N VAL A 65 5.27 -10.70 -6.57
CA VAL A 65 6.48 -11.51 -6.64
C VAL A 65 6.76 -11.84 -8.09
N ASP A 66 7.98 -11.53 -8.53
CA ASP A 66 8.52 -12.00 -9.80
C ASP A 66 9.43 -13.20 -9.53
N ASP A 67 9.19 -14.27 -10.27
CA ASP A 67 9.94 -15.51 -10.18
C ASP A 67 10.78 -15.73 -11.44
N PHE A 68 12.08 -15.91 -11.25
CA PHE A 68 13.02 -16.25 -12.32
C PHE A 68 13.82 -17.50 -11.95
N THR A 69 14.57 -18.00 -12.91
CA THR A 69 15.53 -19.09 -12.68
C THR A 69 16.90 -18.68 -13.21
N GLY A 70 17.92 -18.81 -12.40
CA GLY A 70 19.29 -18.56 -12.82
C GLY A 70 19.74 -19.55 -13.90
N ASP A 71 20.57 -19.10 -14.81
CA ASP A 71 21.18 -19.93 -15.87
C ASP A 71 22.72 -20.01 -15.75
N GLY A 72 23.28 -19.34 -14.75
CA GLY A 72 24.73 -19.26 -14.51
C GLY A 72 25.46 -18.25 -15.39
N SER A 73 24.76 -17.50 -16.24
CA SER A 73 25.37 -16.55 -17.20
C SER A 73 24.64 -15.21 -17.26
N THR A 74 23.30 -15.20 -17.16
CA THR A 74 22.49 -14.00 -17.23
C THR A 74 22.54 -13.24 -15.90
N THR A 75 22.81 -11.93 -15.98
CA THR A 75 22.85 -11.03 -14.82
C THR A 75 21.66 -10.06 -14.79
N VAL A 76 20.96 -9.85 -15.91
CA VAL A 76 19.85 -8.88 -16.01
C VAL A 76 18.54 -9.63 -16.17
N PHE A 77 17.56 -9.31 -15.31
CA PHE A 77 16.22 -9.88 -15.36
C PHE A 77 15.20 -8.73 -15.38
N THR A 78 14.17 -8.85 -16.21
CA THR A 78 13.12 -7.83 -16.35
C THR A 78 11.94 -8.15 -15.43
N MET A 79 11.69 -7.30 -14.46
CA MET A 79 10.61 -7.39 -13.47
C MET A 79 9.28 -6.96 -14.06
N SER A 80 8.18 -7.35 -13.44
CA SER A 80 6.82 -6.94 -13.82
C SER A 80 6.48 -5.52 -13.37
N ILE A 81 7.16 -5.01 -12.33
CA ILE A 81 6.97 -3.68 -11.77
C ILE A 81 8.28 -2.88 -11.90
N ALA A 82 8.13 -1.61 -12.34
CA ALA A 82 9.27 -0.69 -12.38
C ALA A 82 9.58 -0.16 -10.98
N GLU A 83 10.84 -0.24 -10.59
CA GLU A 83 11.31 0.23 -9.29
C GLU A 83 12.29 1.38 -9.44
N SER A 84 12.24 2.36 -8.52
CA SER A 84 13.11 3.52 -8.58
C SER A 84 14.53 3.22 -8.11
N ASN A 85 14.69 2.26 -7.20
CA ASN A 85 15.98 1.84 -6.65
C ASN A 85 15.93 0.41 -6.09
N ALA A 86 17.10 -0.16 -5.79
CA ALA A 86 17.24 -1.53 -5.32
C ALA A 86 16.67 -1.79 -3.92
N GLU A 87 16.42 -0.76 -3.13
CA GLU A 87 15.96 -0.88 -1.74
C GLU A 87 14.43 -1.05 -1.65
N GLN A 88 13.72 -0.90 -2.77
CA GLN A 88 12.26 -1.06 -2.85
C GLN A 88 11.84 -2.52 -3.07
N ILE A 89 12.79 -3.42 -3.23
CA ILE A 89 12.55 -4.85 -3.43
C ILE A 89 13.34 -5.70 -2.44
N ILE A 90 12.80 -6.89 -2.16
CA ILE A 90 13.50 -7.92 -1.39
C ILE A 90 13.81 -9.08 -2.35
N VAL A 91 15.07 -9.48 -2.42
CA VAL A 91 15.52 -10.48 -3.40
C VAL A 91 16.13 -11.69 -2.70
N PHE A 92 15.72 -12.86 -3.15
CA PHE A 92 16.31 -14.15 -2.76
C PHE A 92 16.83 -14.87 -3.99
N VAL A 93 18.01 -15.49 -3.86
CA VAL A 93 18.54 -16.47 -4.81
C VAL A 93 18.59 -17.81 -4.07
N GLY A 94 17.71 -18.74 -4.43
CA GLY A 94 17.42 -19.89 -3.60
C GLY A 94 16.84 -19.45 -2.26
N SER A 95 17.49 -19.86 -1.17
CA SER A 95 17.10 -19.47 0.19
C SER A 95 17.95 -18.32 0.77
N ILE A 96 18.78 -17.68 -0.06
CA ILE A 96 19.76 -16.69 0.39
C ILE A 96 19.27 -15.30 0.01
N TYR A 97 19.06 -14.44 1.03
CA TYR A 97 18.79 -13.03 0.85
C TYR A 97 19.92 -12.31 0.15
N GLN A 98 19.59 -11.46 -0.80
CA GLN A 98 20.53 -10.64 -1.57
C GLN A 98 20.53 -9.20 -1.04
N VAL A 99 21.71 -8.66 -0.78
CA VAL A 99 21.85 -7.29 -0.27
C VAL A 99 21.74 -6.29 -1.41
N ALA A 100 20.76 -5.37 -1.29
CA ALA A 100 20.57 -4.29 -2.25
C ALA A 100 21.86 -3.47 -2.43
N THR A 101 22.10 -3.00 -3.62
CA THR A 101 23.29 -2.22 -4.06
C THR A 101 24.63 -2.97 -3.97
N THR A 102 24.70 -4.09 -3.28
CA THR A 102 25.88 -4.96 -3.17
C THR A 102 25.78 -6.17 -4.08
N SER A 103 24.70 -6.94 -3.96
CA SER A 103 24.48 -8.15 -4.75
C SER A 103 23.76 -7.88 -6.06
N TYR A 104 22.99 -6.81 -6.13
CA TYR A 104 22.24 -6.37 -7.30
C TYR A 104 22.00 -4.86 -7.27
N THR A 105 21.66 -4.30 -8.43
CA THR A 105 21.23 -2.90 -8.60
C THR A 105 19.92 -2.82 -9.37
N VAL A 106 19.16 -1.74 -9.12
CA VAL A 106 18.02 -1.30 -9.93
C VAL A 106 18.22 0.20 -10.16
N ASN A 107 18.22 0.63 -11.41
CA ASN A 107 18.56 2.01 -11.79
C ASN A 107 17.35 2.77 -12.36
N GLY A 108 16.18 2.59 -11.73
CA GLY A 108 14.93 3.22 -12.18
C GLY A 108 14.38 2.54 -13.44
N GLY A 109 13.51 1.55 -13.26
CA GLY A 109 12.89 0.82 -14.36
C GLY A 109 12.58 -0.62 -14.01
N TYR A 110 12.41 -1.44 -15.03
CA TYR A 110 12.00 -2.83 -14.88
C TYR A 110 13.16 -3.80 -14.67
N ASP A 111 14.41 -3.37 -14.85
CA ASP A 111 15.55 -4.29 -14.84
C ASP A 111 16.26 -4.33 -13.49
N ILE A 112 16.37 -5.55 -12.95
CA ILE A 112 17.30 -5.89 -11.88
C ILE A 112 18.59 -6.44 -12.48
N THR A 113 19.73 -5.92 -12.04
CA THR A 113 21.05 -6.35 -12.50
C THR A 113 21.86 -6.93 -11.34
N PHE A 114 22.15 -8.22 -11.39
CA PHE A 114 23.01 -8.89 -10.43
C PHE A 114 24.49 -8.62 -10.68
N THR A 115 25.26 -8.45 -9.62
CA THR A 115 26.74 -8.30 -9.71
C THR A 115 27.44 -9.56 -10.17
N SER A 116 26.84 -10.73 -9.94
CA SER A 116 27.27 -12.05 -10.43
C SER A 116 26.07 -12.83 -10.89
N ALA A 117 26.19 -13.57 -11.99
CA ALA A 117 25.10 -14.35 -12.52
C ALA A 117 24.59 -15.39 -11.50
N PRO A 118 23.29 -15.44 -11.19
CA PRO A 118 22.71 -16.44 -10.32
C PRO A 118 22.96 -17.85 -10.88
N PRO A 119 23.31 -18.83 -10.02
CA PRO A 119 23.68 -20.16 -10.47
C PRO A 119 22.56 -20.87 -11.25
N SER A 120 22.94 -21.72 -12.20
CA SER A 120 22.00 -22.45 -13.05
C SER A 120 21.07 -23.35 -12.24
N GLY A 121 19.75 -23.25 -12.53
CA GLY A 121 18.69 -24.03 -11.90
C GLY A 121 18.27 -23.50 -10.52
N ILE A 122 18.85 -22.42 -10.03
CA ILE A 122 18.46 -21.83 -8.74
C ILE A 122 17.34 -20.80 -8.95
N PRO A 123 16.22 -20.89 -8.19
CA PRO A 123 15.14 -19.94 -8.27
C PRO A 123 15.57 -18.56 -7.74
N ILE A 124 15.04 -17.51 -8.36
CA ILE A 124 15.23 -16.13 -7.98
C ILE A 124 13.83 -15.56 -7.69
N ASN A 125 13.61 -15.09 -6.47
CA ASN A 125 12.34 -14.45 -6.08
C ASN A 125 12.61 -12.97 -5.82
N VAL A 126 11.88 -12.10 -6.52
CA VAL A 126 11.91 -10.65 -6.35
C VAL A 126 10.56 -10.23 -5.78
N ILE A 127 10.55 -9.73 -4.55
CA ILE A 127 9.35 -9.30 -3.84
C ILE A 127 9.29 -7.78 -3.87
N HIS A 128 8.26 -7.23 -4.51
CA HIS A 128 7.99 -5.80 -4.58
C HIS A 128 7.27 -5.34 -3.32
N THR A 129 7.79 -4.29 -2.66
CA THR A 129 7.16 -3.65 -1.51
C THR A 129 6.41 -2.41 -2.01
N ALA A 130 5.16 -2.60 -2.39
CA ALA A 130 4.31 -1.52 -2.88
C ALA A 130 3.71 -0.66 -1.74
#